data_b8cbce0a658547e32ba9ba0fa18bda70
#
_entry.id   b8cbce0a658547e32ba9ba0fa18bda70
#
_cell.length_a   1.000
_cell.length_b   1.000
_cell.length_c   1.000
_cell.angle_alpha   90.00
_cell.angle_beta   90.00
_cell.angle_gamma   90.00
#
_symmetry.space_group_name_H-M   'P 1'
#
loop_
_entity.id
_entity.type
_entity.pdbx_description
1 polymer ?
#
loop_
_entity_poly.entity_id
_entity_poly.type
_entity_poly.pdbx_seq_one_letter_code
_entity_poly.pdbx_strand_id
1 'polypeptide(L)'
;MDMAVKQIAVRKSITVYAPAAHVFRTFTANQNDWWPRSHHIGGSDRFTAIVEPRVGGRWFERDAEGVETNWGKVLAWEPPTRLLLGWQLDSRFAYDPNFLTEVELTFALAAGGGTIVTLEHRNLERFGADAEKVAAEIDSGWPQILAEFAGYADAHSSMEAAS
;
A
#
# COMPACT_ATOMS: atom_id res chain seq x y z
N MET A 1 21.97 -25.50 -16.62
CA MET A 1 20.94 -24.62 -17.13
C MET A 1 20.29 -23.88 -15.99
N ASP A 2 20.20 -22.60 -16.12
CA ASP A 2 19.59 -21.76 -15.10
C ASP A 2 18.05 -21.83 -15.23
N MET A 3 17.43 -22.30 -14.17
CA MET A 3 15.97 -22.43 -14.12
C MET A 3 15.36 -21.40 -13.18
N ALA A 4 16.10 -20.35 -12.89
CA ALA A 4 15.62 -19.31 -12.00
C ALA A 4 14.34 -18.68 -12.56
N VAL A 5 13.34 -18.52 -11.69
CA VAL A 5 12.10 -17.83 -12.05
C VAL A 5 12.41 -16.34 -12.20
N LYS A 6 11.93 -15.75 -13.27
CA LYS A 6 12.09 -14.31 -13.47
C LYS A 6 11.38 -13.55 -12.36
N GLN A 7 12.11 -12.69 -11.68
CA GLN A 7 11.52 -11.83 -10.64
C GLN A 7 10.75 -10.69 -11.32
N ILE A 8 9.54 -10.47 -10.85
CA ILE A 8 8.65 -9.44 -11.38
C ILE A 8 8.27 -8.50 -10.24
N ALA A 9 8.48 -7.21 -10.46
CA ALA A 9 8.14 -6.17 -9.50
C ALA A 9 7.65 -4.92 -10.21
N VAL A 10 6.79 -4.18 -9.51
CA VAL A 10 6.33 -2.85 -9.93
C VAL A 10 6.89 -1.86 -8.93
N ARG A 11 7.58 -0.82 -9.42
CA ARG A 11 8.21 0.19 -8.57
C ARG A 11 7.72 1.58 -8.97
N LYS A 12 7.27 2.33 -7.97
CA LYS A 12 6.77 3.69 -8.15
C LYS A 12 7.38 4.59 -7.08
N SER A 13 7.47 5.89 -7.37
CA SER A 13 8.03 6.84 -6.43
C SER A 13 7.24 8.14 -6.53
N ILE A 14 7.04 8.81 -5.39
CA ILE A 14 6.34 10.08 -5.35
C ILE A 14 6.96 10.94 -4.24
N THR A 15 6.99 12.26 -4.45
CA THR A 15 7.47 13.19 -3.44
C THR A 15 6.29 13.85 -2.73
N VAL A 16 6.33 13.85 -1.40
CA VAL A 16 5.35 14.50 -0.55
C VAL A 16 6.05 15.63 0.20
N TYR A 17 5.47 16.81 0.19
CA TYR A 17 6.08 17.99 0.80
C TYR A 17 5.75 18.11 2.29
N ALA A 18 6.09 17.08 3.05
CA ALA A 18 5.85 16.96 4.47
C ALA A 18 6.92 16.08 5.11
N PRO A 19 7.10 16.16 6.45
CA PRO A 19 8.07 15.31 7.15
C PRO A 19 7.70 13.83 7.08
N ALA A 20 8.70 12.96 7.12
CA ALA A 20 8.50 11.51 7.00
C ALA A 20 7.52 10.96 8.04
N ALA A 21 7.54 11.46 9.27
CA ALA A 21 6.61 10.98 10.30
C ALA A 21 5.15 11.25 9.94
N HIS A 22 4.87 12.42 9.39
CA HIS A 22 3.53 12.76 8.91
C HIS A 22 3.13 11.88 7.71
N VAL A 23 4.07 11.70 6.78
CA VAL A 23 3.83 10.92 5.56
C VAL A 23 3.56 9.46 5.89
N PHE A 24 4.34 8.89 6.79
CA PHE A 24 4.14 7.52 7.26
C PHE A 24 2.77 7.35 7.91
N ARG A 25 2.41 8.27 8.78
CA ARG A 25 1.12 8.24 9.49
C ARG A 25 -0.05 8.40 8.53
N THR A 26 0.10 9.27 7.52
CA THR A 26 -0.92 9.44 6.48
C THR A 26 -1.16 8.14 5.72
N PHE A 27 -0.10 7.43 5.38
CA PHE A 27 -0.24 6.17 4.65
C PHE A 27 -0.90 5.08 5.51
N THR A 28 -0.64 5.09 6.81
CA THR A 28 -1.09 4.03 7.72
C THR A 28 -2.36 4.40 8.49
N ALA A 29 -2.24 5.20 9.53
CA ALA A 29 -3.37 5.53 10.40
C ALA A 29 -4.48 6.26 9.66
N ASN A 30 -4.14 7.09 8.68
CA ASN A 30 -5.10 7.86 7.90
C ASN A 30 -5.39 7.28 6.52
N GLN A 31 -5.13 5.99 6.31
CA GLN A 31 -5.29 5.37 5.00
C GLN A 31 -6.71 5.52 4.46
N ASN A 32 -7.71 5.42 5.31
CA ASN A 32 -9.09 5.53 4.88
C ASN A 32 -9.44 6.92 4.33
N ASP A 33 -8.72 7.96 4.73
CA ASP A 33 -9.05 9.32 4.35
C ASP A 33 -8.76 9.63 2.87
N TRP A 34 -7.87 8.87 2.25
CA TRP A 34 -7.45 9.09 0.87
C TRP A 34 -7.54 7.86 -0.03
N TRP A 35 -7.76 6.67 0.53
CA TRP A 35 -7.82 5.44 -0.28
C TRP A 35 -8.98 5.54 -1.29
N PRO A 36 -8.72 5.30 -2.59
CA PRO A 36 -9.77 5.42 -3.61
C PRO A 36 -10.93 4.48 -3.35
N ARG A 37 -12.14 5.02 -3.41
CA ARG A 37 -13.34 4.22 -3.13
C ARG A 37 -13.59 3.12 -4.15
N SER A 38 -13.01 3.25 -5.34
CA SER A 38 -13.10 2.22 -6.38
C SER A 38 -12.19 1.02 -6.12
N HIS A 39 -11.26 1.11 -5.17
CA HIS A 39 -10.25 0.07 -4.91
C HIS A 39 -10.60 -0.68 -3.63
N HIS A 40 -11.59 -1.56 -3.71
CA HIS A 40 -11.99 -2.41 -2.59
C HIS A 40 -12.23 -3.83 -3.07
N ILE A 41 -12.25 -4.77 -2.13
CA ILE A 41 -12.40 -6.20 -2.39
C ILE A 41 -13.77 -6.70 -1.93
N GLY A 42 -14.29 -6.13 -0.85
CA GLY A 42 -15.61 -6.49 -0.33
C GLY A 42 -16.74 -6.04 -1.25
N GLY A 43 -17.95 -6.48 -0.95
CA GLY A 43 -19.13 -6.23 -1.79
C GLY A 43 -19.67 -4.82 -1.76
N SER A 44 -19.19 -3.96 -0.87
CA SER A 44 -19.71 -2.59 -0.71
C SER A 44 -18.63 -1.56 -0.94
N ASP A 45 -18.97 -0.47 -1.65
CA ASP A 45 -18.09 0.68 -1.81
C ASP A 45 -18.06 1.60 -0.58
N ARG A 46 -18.93 1.32 0.40
CA ARG A 46 -18.95 2.02 1.69
C ARG A 46 -18.11 1.22 2.68
N PHE A 47 -16.82 1.52 2.73
CA PHE A 47 -15.88 0.78 3.56
C PHE A 47 -14.88 1.71 4.24
N THR A 48 -14.25 1.20 5.30
CA THR A 48 -13.12 1.84 5.96
C THR A 48 -11.89 0.97 5.70
N ALA A 49 -10.83 1.57 5.15
CA ALA A 49 -9.55 0.89 4.96
C ALA A 49 -8.72 1.00 6.26
N ILE A 50 -8.19 -0.11 6.75
CA ILE A 50 -7.53 -0.17 8.05
C ILE A 50 -6.21 -0.93 7.95
N VAL A 51 -5.15 -0.34 8.51
CA VAL A 51 -3.86 -1.00 8.73
C VAL A 51 -3.62 -1.02 10.24
N GLU A 52 -3.54 -2.21 10.82
CA GLU A 52 -3.24 -2.32 12.25
C GLU A 52 -1.75 -2.02 12.47
N PRO A 53 -1.43 -1.13 13.43
CA PRO A 53 -0.08 -0.54 13.55
C PRO A 53 0.91 -1.43 14.29
N ARG A 54 1.19 -2.61 13.77
CA ARG A 54 2.15 -3.55 14.40
C ARG A 54 2.49 -4.68 13.44
N VAL A 55 3.64 -5.30 13.63
CA VAL A 55 4.00 -6.54 12.93
C VAL A 55 2.96 -7.62 13.25
N GLY A 56 2.48 -8.31 12.24
CA GLY A 56 1.41 -9.30 12.38
C GLY A 56 0.01 -8.70 12.35
N GLY A 57 -0.11 -7.37 12.35
CA GLY A 57 -1.39 -6.70 12.23
C GLY A 57 -2.05 -6.95 10.88
N ARG A 58 -3.35 -6.76 10.82
CA ARG A 58 -4.11 -6.96 9.59
C ARG A 58 -4.15 -5.71 8.74
N TRP A 59 -4.27 -5.90 7.45
CA TRP A 59 -4.57 -4.87 6.47
C TRP A 59 -5.87 -5.29 5.81
N PHE A 60 -6.94 -4.53 6.01
CA PHE A 60 -8.28 -4.98 5.66
C PHE A 60 -9.25 -3.82 5.45
N GLU A 61 -10.43 -4.15 4.96
CA GLU A 61 -11.54 -3.21 4.87
C GLU A 61 -12.71 -3.69 5.74
N ARG A 62 -13.46 -2.73 6.26
CA ARG A 62 -14.69 -3.00 7.02
C ARG A 62 -15.80 -2.17 6.41
N ASP A 63 -16.90 -2.81 5.98
CA ASP A 63 -18.00 -2.07 5.38
C ASP A 63 -18.93 -1.47 6.44
N ALA A 64 -19.95 -0.74 5.98
CA ALA A 64 -20.89 -0.04 6.87
C ALA A 64 -21.71 -1.00 7.74
N GLU A 65 -21.81 -2.26 7.36
CA GLU A 65 -22.53 -3.29 8.12
C GLU A 65 -21.61 -4.09 9.03
N GLY A 66 -20.31 -3.77 9.05
CA GLY A 66 -19.33 -4.43 9.90
C GLY A 66 -18.68 -5.66 9.27
N VAL A 67 -18.96 -5.96 8.01
CA VAL A 67 -18.34 -7.07 7.31
C VAL A 67 -16.90 -6.71 6.97
N GLU A 68 -15.95 -7.57 7.38
CA GLU A 68 -14.52 -7.35 7.16
C GLU A 68 -14.01 -8.23 6.03
N THR A 69 -13.19 -7.64 5.17
CA THR A 69 -12.51 -8.36 4.09
C THR A 69 -11.03 -8.07 4.18
N ASN A 70 -10.23 -9.12 4.40
CA ASN A 70 -8.79 -8.97 4.52
C ASN A 70 -8.15 -8.70 3.17
N TRP A 71 -7.10 -7.87 3.17
CA TRP A 71 -6.24 -7.61 2.01
C TRP A 71 -4.86 -8.22 2.23
N GLY A 72 -4.42 -8.25 3.49
CA GLY A 72 -3.10 -8.73 3.81
C GLY A 72 -2.74 -8.50 5.27
N LYS A 73 -1.45 -8.33 5.52
CA LYS A 73 -0.94 -8.16 6.88
C LYS A 73 0.33 -7.32 6.89
N VAL A 74 0.72 -6.85 8.06
CA VAL A 74 1.95 -6.08 8.26
C VAL A 74 3.09 -7.05 8.53
N LEU A 75 4.13 -6.98 7.69
CA LEU A 75 5.33 -7.82 7.83
C LEU A 75 6.46 -7.08 8.55
N ALA A 76 6.59 -5.77 8.35
CA ALA A 76 7.55 -4.94 9.06
C ALA A 76 6.91 -3.57 9.34
N TRP A 77 7.15 -3.05 10.53
CA TRP A 77 6.62 -1.77 10.99
C TRP A 77 7.75 -0.95 11.58
N GLU A 78 8.30 -0.04 10.77
CA GLU A 78 9.51 0.72 11.13
C GLU A 78 9.30 2.22 10.88
N PRO A 79 8.40 2.87 11.64
CA PRO A 79 8.18 4.30 11.43
C PRO A 79 9.41 5.12 11.82
N PRO A 80 9.69 6.20 11.14
CA PRO A 80 8.99 6.71 9.98
C PRO A 80 9.62 6.32 8.64
N THR A 81 10.48 5.28 8.59
CA THR A 81 11.33 5.01 7.45
C THR A 81 10.86 3.89 6.53
N ARG A 82 10.17 2.88 7.09
CA ARG A 82 9.86 1.69 6.29
C ARG A 82 8.60 1.00 6.76
N LEU A 83 7.81 0.52 5.81
CA LEU A 83 6.63 -0.30 6.01
C LEU A 83 6.69 -1.45 5.01
N LEU A 84 6.55 -2.68 5.48
CA LEU A 84 6.46 -3.83 4.60
C LEU A 84 5.13 -4.51 4.82
N LEU A 85 4.31 -4.56 3.76
CA LEU A 85 3.00 -5.17 3.79
C LEU A 85 3.02 -6.49 3.02
N GLY A 86 2.29 -7.47 3.52
CA GLY A 86 1.99 -8.67 2.77
C GLY A 86 0.67 -8.46 2.04
N TRP A 87 0.69 -8.61 0.73
CA TRP A 87 -0.48 -8.51 -0.13
C TRP A 87 -0.99 -9.93 -0.35
N GLN A 88 -2.16 -10.24 0.18
CA GLN A 88 -2.70 -11.61 0.16
C GLN A 88 -3.93 -11.73 -0.73
N LEU A 89 -3.92 -10.98 -1.83
CA LEU A 89 -4.94 -11.10 -2.86
C LEU A 89 -4.38 -11.91 -4.02
N ASP A 90 -5.18 -12.85 -4.50
CA ASP A 90 -4.77 -13.72 -5.61
C ASP A 90 -4.95 -13.02 -6.97
N SER A 91 -4.80 -13.75 -8.07
CA SER A 91 -4.89 -13.19 -9.42
C SER A 91 -6.28 -12.66 -9.77
N ARG A 92 -7.28 -12.96 -8.96
CA ARG A 92 -8.65 -12.44 -9.11
C ARG A 92 -8.97 -11.36 -8.10
N PHE A 93 -7.95 -10.89 -7.36
CA PHE A 93 -8.09 -9.92 -6.27
C PHE A 93 -9.01 -10.43 -5.16
N ALA A 94 -9.00 -11.74 -4.91
CA ALA A 94 -9.68 -12.36 -3.79
C ALA A 94 -8.68 -12.73 -2.70
N TYR A 95 -9.07 -12.56 -1.44
CA TYR A 95 -8.19 -12.86 -0.32
C TYR A 95 -7.90 -14.36 -0.23
N ASP A 96 -6.61 -14.69 -0.11
CA ASP A 96 -6.14 -16.07 0.06
C ASP A 96 -5.07 -16.06 1.16
N PRO A 97 -5.36 -16.64 2.35
CA PRO A 97 -4.40 -16.62 3.46
C PRO A 97 -3.13 -17.41 3.21
N ASN A 98 -3.12 -18.28 2.18
CA ASN A 98 -1.97 -19.07 1.80
C ASN A 98 -1.13 -18.45 0.70
N PHE A 99 -1.50 -17.25 0.24
CA PHE A 99 -0.81 -16.54 -0.83
C PHE A 99 -0.31 -15.20 -0.32
N LEU A 100 0.86 -14.78 -0.78
CA LEU A 100 1.40 -13.50 -0.37
C LEU A 100 2.40 -12.98 -1.40
N THR A 101 2.24 -11.72 -1.77
CA THR A 101 3.29 -10.93 -2.40
C THR A 101 3.63 -9.78 -1.47
N GLU A 102 4.71 -9.05 -1.73
CA GLU A 102 5.18 -8.02 -0.80
C GLU A 102 5.05 -6.63 -1.38
N VAL A 103 4.60 -5.69 -0.54
CA VAL A 103 4.56 -4.26 -0.87
C VAL A 103 5.43 -3.54 0.14
N GLU A 104 6.58 -3.05 -0.32
CA GLU A 104 7.48 -2.30 0.52
C GLU A 104 7.36 -0.81 0.24
N LEU A 105 7.22 -0.02 1.31
CA LEU A 105 7.28 1.43 1.22
C LEU A 105 8.45 1.95 2.03
N THR A 106 9.25 2.82 1.44
CA THR A 106 10.32 3.53 2.13
C THR A 106 10.05 5.02 2.07
N PHE A 107 10.43 5.72 3.12
CA PHE A 107 10.15 7.14 3.31
C PHE A 107 11.48 7.84 3.59
N ALA A 108 12.06 8.44 2.55
CA ALA A 108 13.40 9.01 2.61
C ALA A 108 13.35 10.54 2.48
N LEU A 109 14.32 11.22 3.07
CA LEU A 109 14.43 12.66 2.96
C LEU A 109 14.67 13.08 1.51
N ALA A 110 13.86 14.00 1.01
CA ALA A 110 14.02 14.56 -0.32
C ALA A 110 14.95 15.76 -0.30
N ALA A 111 15.63 16.00 -1.40
CA ALA A 111 16.41 17.23 -1.57
C ALA A 111 15.47 18.43 -1.44
N GLY A 112 15.88 19.42 -0.63
CA GLY A 112 15.04 20.61 -0.40
C GLY A 112 13.99 20.42 0.69
N GLY A 113 13.98 19.30 1.37
CA GLY A 113 12.97 18.97 2.39
C GLY A 113 11.84 18.12 1.80
N GLY A 114 10.96 17.63 2.66
CA GLY A 114 9.92 16.72 2.23
C GLY A 114 10.39 15.29 2.22
N THR A 115 9.57 14.40 1.68
CA THR A 115 9.79 12.96 1.75
C THR A 115 9.58 12.32 0.37
N ILE A 116 10.56 11.49 -0.03
CA ILE A 116 10.39 10.63 -1.20
C ILE A 116 9.82 9.32 -0.70
N VAL A 117 8.65 8.96 -1.20
CA VAL A 117 8.02 7.68 -0.91
C VAL A 117 8.27 6.77 -2.10
N THR A 118 8.94 5.64 -1.87
CA THR A 118 9.14 4.63 -2.89
C THR A 118 8.35 3.40 -2.51
N LEU A 119 7.53 2.92 -3.46
CA LEU A 119 6.74 1.72 -3.32
C LEU A 119 7.27 0.66 -4.27
N GLU A 120 7.54 -0.53 -3.76
CA GLU A 120 7.87 -1.68 -4.59
C GLU A 120 6.92 -2.82 -4.27
N HIS A 121 6.11 -3.21 -5.24
CA HIS A 121 5.26 -4.39 -5.14
C HIS A 121 5.98 -5.51 -5.88
N ARG A 122 6.48 -6.49 -5.14
CA ARG A 122 7.40 -7.51 -5.66
C ARG A 122 6.88 -8.92 -5.43
N ASN A 123 7.60 -9.88 -5.94
CA ASN A 123 7.25 -11.30 -5.93
C ASN A 123 6.02 -11.61 -6.79
N LEU A 124 5.80 -10.80 -7.83
CA LEU A 124 4.62 -10.95 -8.70
C LEU A 124 4.72 -12.19 -9.57
N GLU A 125 5.92 -12.77 -9.73
CA GLU A 125 6.09 -14.08 -10.38
C GLU A 125 5.32 -15.18 -9.65
N ARG A 126 4.96 -14.98 -8.37
CA ARG A 126 4.16 -15.93 -7.59
C ARG A 126 2.75 -16.10 -8.13
N PHE A 127 2.27 -15.18 -8.98
CA PHE A 127 0.98 -15.34 -9.65
C PHE A 127 1.00 -16.38 -10.77
N GLY A 128 2.18 -16.94 -11.07
CA GLY A 128 2.31 -18.02 -12.05
C GLY A 128 1.94 -17.59 -13.45
N ALA A 129 1.03 -18.34 -14.09
CA ALA A 129 0.62 -18.06 -15.45
C ALA A 129 -0.02 -16.67 -15.63
N ASP A 130 -0.60 -16.12 -14.56
CA ASP A 130 -1.25 -14.80 -14.60
C ASP A 130 -0.30 -13.66 -14.23
N ALA A 131 0.99 -13.94 -13.98
CA ALA A 131 1.91 -12.96 -13.42
C ALA A 131 2.03 -11.68 -14.25
N GLU A 132 2.16 -11.80 -15.57
CA GLU A 132 2.31 -10.63 -16.43
C GLU A 132 1.03 -9.80 -16.48
N LYS A 133 -0.12 -10.46 -16.52
CA LYS A 133 -1.41 -9.78 -16.53
C LYS A 133 -1.64 -9.02 -15.22
N VAL A 134 -1.41 -9.67 -14.09
CA VAL A 134 -1.61 -9.07 -12.77
C VAL A 134 -0.60 -7.94 -12.55
N ALA A 135 0.65 -8.13 -12.98
CA ALA A 135 1.67 -7.08 -12.87
C ALA A 135 1.25 -5.82 -13.64
N ALA A 136 0.66 -5.97 -14.81
CA ALA A 136 0.18 -4.84 -15.59
C ALA A 136 -0.97 -4.11 -14.88
N GLU A 137 -1.88 -4.85 -14.25
CA GLU A 137 -2.99 -4.28 -13.48
C GLU A 137 -2.48 -3.53 -12.25
N ILE A 138 -1.51 -4.11 -11.56
CA ILE A 138 -0.87 -3.49 -10.39
C ILE A 138 -0.10 -2.25 -10.81
N ASP A 139 0.63 -2.31 -11.91
CA ASP A 139 1.39 -1.18 -12.44
C ASP A 139 0.49 0.01 -12.77
N SER A 140 -0.70 -0.25 -13.28
CA SER A 140 -1.65 0.83 -13.62
C SER A 140 -2.47 1.31 -12.42
N GLY A 141 -2.60 0.50 -11.37
CA GLY A 141 -3.40 0.86 -10.20
C GLY A 141 -2.68 1.73 -9.18
N TRP A 142 -1.41 1.44 -8.89
CA TRP A 142 -0.67 2.17 -7.86
C TRP A 142 -0.52 3.67 -8.12
N PRO A 143 -0.31 4.15 -9.36
CA PRO A 143 -0.19 5.60 -9.58
C PRO A 143 -1.39 6.40 -9.08
N GLN A 144 -2.60 5.92 -9.30
CA GLN A 144 -3.80 6.60 -8.81
C GLN A 144 -3.84 6.63 -7.29
N ILE A 145 -3.53 5.48 -6.66
CA ILE A 145 -3.52 5.36 -5.21
C ILE A 145 -2.48 6.30 -4.60
N LEU A 146 -1.28 6.34 -5.16
CA LEU A 146 -0.21 7.20 -4.67
C LEU A 146 -0.52 8.69 -4.89
N ALA A 147 -1.19 9.05 -5.98
CA ALA A 147 -1.59 10.43 -6.23
C ALA A 147 -2.61 10.92 -5.20
N GLU A 148 -3.59 10.07 -4.86
CA GLU A 148 -4.57 10.40 -3.83
C GLU A 148 -3.90 10.55 -2.46
N PHE A 149 -2.99 9.63 -2.14
CA PHE A 149 -2.21 9.68 -0.92
C PHE A 149 -1.38 10.95 -0.81
N ALA A 150 -0.61 11.28 -1.85
CA ALA A 150 0.27 12.45 -1.84
C ALA A 150 -0.54 13.75 -1.76
N GLY A 151 -1.65 13.83 -2.49
CA GLY A 151 -2.52 15.00 -2.45
C GLY A 151 -3.10 15.23 -1.06
N TYR A 152 -3.53 14.17 -0.39
CA TYR A 152 -4.03 14.27 0.98
C TYR A 152 -2.92 14.67 1.95
N ALA A 153 -1.75 14.03 1.85
CA ALA A 153 -0.63 14.31 2.74
C ALA A 153 -0.16 15.76 2.59
N ASP A 154 -0.05 16.27 1.37
CA ASP A 154 0.33 17.66 1.12
C ASP A 154 -0.69 18.63 1.70
N ALA A 155 -1.98 18.37 1.49
CA ALA A 155 -3.05 19.25 1.95
C ALA A 155 -3.13 19.35 3.48
N HIS A 156 -2.68 18.32 4.19
CA HIS A 156 -2.79 18.24 5.65
C HIS A 156 -1.47 18.46 6.39
N SER A 157 -0.37 18.73 5.69
CA SER A 157 0.95 18.90 6.28
C SER A 157 1.02 20.12 7.23
N SER A 158 0.34 21.21 6.88
CA SER A 158 0.33 22.42 7.73
C SER A 158 -0.44 22.21 9.04
N MET A 159 -1.47 21.37 9.03
CA MET A 159 -2.20 21.02 10.25
C MET A 159 -1.34 20.21 11.20
N GLU A 160 -0.58 19.27 10.66
CA GLU A 160 0.35 18.44 11.42
C GLU A 160 1.45 19.31 12.04
N ALA A 161 2.00 20.25 11.27
CA ALA A 161 3.05 21.14 11.75
C ALA A 161 2.57 22.08 12.83
N ALA A 162 1.28 22.41 12.88
CA ALA A 162 0.69 23.34 13.87
C ALA A 162 0.38 22.64 15.19
N SER A 163 0.37 21.31 15.25
CA SER A 163 -0.01 20.56 16.46
C SER A 163 1.15 20.22 17.42
#